data_347615bc5c5a5b06d8a7241f9a460e41
#
_entry.id   347615bc5c5a5b06d8a7241f9a460e41
#
_cell.length_a   1.000
_cell.length_b   1.000
_cell.length_c   1.000
_cell.angle_alpha   90.00
_cell.angle_beta   90.00
_cell.angle_gamma   90.00
#
_symmetry.space_group_name_H-M   'P 1'
#
loop_
_entity.id
_entity.type
_entity.pdbx_description
1 polymer ?
#
loop_
_entity_poly.entity_id
_entity_poly.type
_entity_poly.pdbx_seq_one_letter_code
_entity_poly.pdbx_strand_id
1 'polypeptide(L)'
;MSNLATVIAIVPRLPPAIDGVGDYALNLARQLRKDFNIQTHFIVGNSTWQGAAEIEGFTISQITDNSANILVNVLSNYHSSSPVLLHYVGYGYAKRGCPVWLVDGLQRWKGLYPKSNLVTMFHEISASGPPWTSAFWLSSLQKDLAAQLTKLSDRCITSKQLYANIITEISQGKHNQVAFLPVFSNIGEPDQLPSDLSERQQRLVIFGGVANRARVYNQSQRILDYVCQRLNIQEICDIGTPTGITPSFIGKVPILEIGEQPANKVSDILANSIAGFSDYNPDFLAKSTIFAAYCAYRLLPINAKGSVAIIDGIEAGKHYWVPDINRNDLGDQFNWQTIADNSFDWYQKHNLSRQSSIFVSYLLHGDLN
;
A
#
# COMPACT_ATOMS: atom_id res chain seq x y z
N MET A 1 -2.69 -25.30 26.58
CA MET A 1 -2.41 -24.75 25.24
C MET A 1 -3.00 -23.35 25.24
N SER A 2 -2.18 -22.30 25.20
CA SER A 2 -2.67 -20.93 25.09
C SER A 2 -3.45 -20.82 23.76
N ASN A 3 -4.74 -20.45 23.82
CA ASN A 3 -5.51 -20.15 22.62
C ASN A 3 -4.77 -19.04 21.86
N LEU A 4 -4.20 -19.37 20.72
CA LEU A 4 -3.63 -18.39 19.78
C LEU A 4 -4.75 -17.43 19.38
N ALA A 5 -4.53 -16.14 19.57
CA ALA A 5 -5.48 -15.14 19.09
C ALA A 5 -5.57 -15.25 17.55
N THR A 6 -6.78 -15.31 17.04
CA THR A 6 -7.05 -15.42 15.61
C THR A 6 -7.77 -14.19 15.10
N VAL A 7 -7.25 -13.56 14.05
CA VAL A 7 -7.86 -12.44 13.34
C VAL A 7 -8.46 -12.95 12.03
N ILE A 8 -9.66 -12.51 11.69
CA ILE A 8 -10.32 -12.80 10.42
C ILE A 8 -10.08 -11.61 9.49
N ALA A 9 -9.27 -11.77 8.44
CA ALA A 9 -8.95 -10.71 7.50
C ALA A 9 -9.76 -10.86 6.20
N ILE A 10 -10.60 -9.89 5.87
CA ILE A 10 -11.36 -9.86 4.61
C ILE A 10 -10.57 -9.06 3.59
N VAL A 11 -10.22 -9.67 2.47
CA VAL A 11 -9.39 -9.09 1.41
C VAL A 11 -10.03 -9.31 0.03
N PRO A 12 -9.77 -8.45 -0.97
CA PRO A 12 -10.30 -8.69 -2.30
C PRO A 12 -9.68 -9.92 -2.96
N ARG A 13 -8.36 -10.05 -2.92
CA ARG A 13 -7.59 -11.16 -3.53
C ARG A 13 -6.31 -11.38 -2.73
N LEU A 14 -5.70 -12.55 -2.95
CA LEU A 14 -4.37 -12.93 -2.45
C LEU A 14 -3.55 -13.50 -3.61
N PRO A 15 -2.24 -13.71 -3.44
CA PRO A 15 -1.46 -14.47 -4.41
C PRO A 15 -2.16 -15.80 -4.80
N PRO A 16 -2.04 -16.25 -6.07
CA PRO A 16 -1.13 -15.76 -7.10
C PRO A 16 -1.61 -14.50 -7.85
N ALA A 17 -2.76 -13.94 -7.49
CA ALA A 17 -3.20 -12.67 -8.07
C ALA A 17 -2.29 -11.52 -7.61
N ILE A 18 -1.89 -10.66 -8.55
CA ILE A 18 -1.17 -9.42 -8.22
C ILE A 18 -2.20 -8.40 -7.73
N ASP A 19 -2.20 -8.14 -6.43
CA ASP A 19 -3.12 -7.21 -5.79
C ASP A 19 -2.45 -6.50 -4.61
N GLY A 20 -2.26 -5.18 -4.73
CA GLY A 20 -1.54 -4.40 -3.72
C GLY A 20 -2.20 -4.43 -2.33
N VAL A 21 -3.51 -4.63 -2.25
CA VAL A 21 -4.23 -4.75 -0.97
C VAL A 21 -4.05 -6.15 -0.38
N GLY A 22 -4.06 -7.18 -1.23
CA GLY A 22 -3.77 -8.55 -0.82
C GLY A 22 -2.34 -8.71 -0.30
N ASP A 23 -1.36 -8.14 -1.02
CA ASP A 23 0.04 -8.13 -0.60
C ASP A 23 0.24 -7.38 0.72
N TYR A 24 -0.44 -6.22 0.88
CA TYR A 24 -0.44 -5.47 2.14
C TYR A 24 -0.98 -6.33 3.29
N ALA A 25 -2.13 -6.96 3.10
CA ALA A 25 -2.76 -7.78 4.13
C ALA A 25 -1.93 -9.01 4.51
N LEU A 26 -1.28 -9.65 3.53
CA LEU A 26 -0.42 -10.81 3.77
C LEU A 26 0.85 -10.42 4.53
N ASN A 27 1.49 -9.29 4.18
CA ASN A 27 2.65 -8.79 4.92
C ASN A 27 2.29 -8.40 6.36
N LEU A 28 1.13 -7.74 6.55
CA LEU A 28 0.63 -7.44 7.90
C LEU A 28 0.40 -8.74 8.70
N ALA A 29 -0.21 -9.77 8.11
CA ALA A 29 -0.44 -11.05 8.77
C ALA A 29 0.86 -11.76 9.17
N ARG A 30 1.89 -11.73 8.29
CA ARG A 30 3.23 -12.23 8.60
C ARG A 30 3.81 -11.53 9.82
N GLN A 31 3.69 -10.21 9.89
CA GLN A 31 4.22 -9.41 10.99
C GLN A 31 3.42 -9.63 12.28
N LEU A 32 2.10 -9.72 12.22
CA LEU A 32 1.25 -10.05 13.37
C LEU A 32 1.63 -11.42 13.95
N ARG A 33 1.91 -12.40 13.11
CA ARG A 33 2.39 -13.72 13.54
C ARG A 33 3.78 -13.65 14.13
N LYS A 34 4.71 -12.90 13.51
CA LYS A 34 6.09 -12.77 13.96
C LYS A 34 6.20 -12.08 15.33
N ASP A 35 5.54 -10.94 15.49
CA ASP A 35 5.72 -10.07 16.68
C ASP A 35 4.78 -10.45 17.83
N PHE A 36 3.58 -10.96 17.54
CA PHE A 36 2.52 -11.16 18.54
C PHE A 36 1.98 -12.58 18.59
N ASN A 37 2.49 -13.50 17.78
CA ASN A 37 1.99 -14.88 17.69
C ASN A 37 0.48 -14.95 17.35
N ILE A 38 -0.02 -13.98 16.57
CA ILE A 38 -1.41 -13.91 16.12
C ILE A 38 -1.54 -14.66 14.80
N GLN A 39 -2.50 -15.57 14.73
CA GLN A 39 -2.87 -16.24 13.47
C GLN A 39 -3.87 -15.39 12.70
N THR A 40 -3.79 -15.46 11.38
CA THR A 40 -4.77 -14.80 10.49
C THR A 40 -5.45 -15.85 9.66
N HIS A 41 -6.78 -15.80 9.62
CA HIS A 41 -7.59 -16.51 8.64
C HIS A 41 -8.08 -15.51 7.60
N PHE A 42 -7.82 -15.78 6.32
CA PHE A 42 -8.25 -14.89 5.25
C PHE A 42 -9.61 -15.30 4.68
N ILE A 43 -10.44 -14.29 4.40
CA ILE A 43 -11.65 -14.44 3.60
C ILE A 43 -11.44 -13.63 2.31
N VAL A 44 -11.29 -14.34 1.17
CA VAL A 44 -11.14 -13.72 -0.14
C VAL A 44 -12.51 -13.40 -0.73
N GLY A 45 -12.76 -12.10 -0.97
CA GLY A 45 -14.06 -11.61 -1.46
C GLY A 45 -14.29 -11.74 -2.96
N ASN A 46 -13.26 -12.07 -3.74
CA ASN A 46 -13.39 -12.27 -5.18
C ASN A 46 -13.75 -13.74 -5.50
N SER A 47 -14.95 -13.97 -5.99
CA SER A 47 -15.45 -15.31 -6.32
C SER A 47 -14.71 -16.00 -7.48
N THR A 48 -13.96 -15.25 -8.30
CA THR A 48 -13.18 -15.78 -9.41
C THR A 48 -11.69 -15.95 -9.08
N TRP A 49 -11.28 -15.71 -7.84
CA TRP A 49 -9.90 -15.95 -7.40
C TRP A 49 -9.57 -17.44 -7.44
N GLN A 50 -8.38 -17.78 -7.92
CA GLN A 50 -7.91 -19.16 -8.11
C GLN A 50 -6.59 -19.37 -7.36
N GLY A 51 -6.64 -19.26 -6.05
CA GLY A 51 -5.49 -19.54 -5.18
C GLY A 51 -5.69 -20.80 -4.35
N ALA A 52 -4.67 -21.13 -3.57
CA ALA A 52 -4.71 -22.27 -2.65
C ALA A 52 -5.56 -21.96 -1.42
N ALA A 53 -6.12 -22.99 -0.79
CA ALA A 53 -6.84 -22.86 0.48
C ALA A 53 -5.94 -22.50 1.67
N GLU A 54 -4.62 -22.46 1.46
CA GLU A 54 -3.61 -22.08 2.43
C GLU A 54 -2.42 -21.40 1.74
N ILE A 55 -1.92 -20.32 2.33
CA ILE A 55 -0.69 -19.64 1.93
C ILE A 55 0.18 -19.46 3.18
N GLU A 56 1.38 -20.03 3.19
CA GLU A 56 2.36 -19.88 4.28
C GLU A 56 1.82 -20.25 5.67
N GLY A 57 0.90 -21.21 5.75
CA GLY A 57 0.24 -21.60 7.01
C GLY A 57 -0.93 -20.70 7.41
N PHE A 58 -1.31 -19.72 6.59
CA PHE A 58 -2.55 -18.96 6.74
C PHE A 58 -3.68 -19.65 5.98
N THR A 59 -4.71 -20.04 6.70
CA THR A 59 -5.90 -20.65 6.09
C THR A 59 -6.74 -19.62 5.35
N ILE A 60 -7.37 -20.04 4.26
CA ILE A 60 -8.12 -19.16 3.37
C ILE A 60 -9.50 -19.75 3.09
N SER A 61 -10.54 -18.94 3.28
CA SER A 61 -11.90 -19.20 2.77
C SER A 61 -12.19 -18.24 1.62
N GLN A 62 -12.89 -18.70 0.59
CA GLN A 62 -13.29 -17.85 -0.53
C GLN A 62 -14.79 -17.65 -0.54
N ILE A 63 -15.23 -16.42 -0.81
CA ILE A 63 -16.64 -16.13 -1.10
C ILE A 63 -16.98 -16.65 -2.50
N THR A 64 -17.89 -17.62 -2.57
CA THR A 64 -18.26 -18.31 -3.82
C THR A 64 -19.18 -17.48 -4.71
N ASP A 65 -19.93 -16.55 -4.13
CA ASP A 65 -20.79 -15.60 -4.82
C ASP A 65 -20.87 -14.29 -4.04
N ASN A 66 -21.01 -13.17 -4.73
CA ASN A 66 -21.10 -11.83 -4.14
C ASN A 66 -22.46 -11.61 -3.45
N SER A 67 -22.68 -12.37 -2.38
CA SER A 67 -23.93 -12.43 -1.62
C SER A 67 -23.70 -12.09 -0.15
N ALA A 68 -24.53 -11.21 0.40
CA ALA A 68 -24.53 -10.86 1.82
C ALA A 68 -24.73 -12.11 2.71
N ASN A 69 -25.60 -13.04 2.30
CA ASN A 69 -25.89 -14.25 3.07
C ASN A 69 -24.67 -15.20 3.13
N ILE A 70 -23.92 -15.33 2.02
CA ILE A 70 -22.71 -16.14 2.00
C ILE A 70 -21.65 -15.54 2.93
N LEU A 71 -21.46 -14.22 2.91
CA LEU A 71 -20.53 -13.56 3.81
C LEU A 71 -20.90 -13.78 5.28
N VAL A 72 -22.20 -13.62 5.62
CA VAL A 72 -22.70 -13.88 6.98
C VAL A 72 -22.42 -15.32 7.39
N ASN A 73 -22.74 -16.30 6.52
CA ASN A 73 -22.52 -17.70 6.81
C ASN A 73 -21.04 -18.01 7.05
N VAL A 74 -20.14 -17.48 6.20
CA VAL A 74 -18.70 -17.69 6.36
C VAL A 74 -18.20 -17.08 7.66
N LEU A 75 -18.59 -15.84 7.99
CA LEU A 75 -18.20 -15.17 9.23
C LEU A 75 -18.76 -15.86 10.47
N SER A 76 -19.96 -16.45 10.40
CA SER A 76 -20.59 -17.14 11.52
C SER A 76 -19.92 -18.48 11.89
N ASN A 77 -19.02 -18.99 11.04
CA ASN A 77 -18.22 -20.18 11.36
C ASN A 77 -17.09 -19.90 12.35
N TYR A 78 -16.78 -18.61 12.60
CA TYR A 78 -15.72 -18.21 13.52
C TYR A 78 -16.29 -17.83 14.89
N HIS A 79 -15.45 -17.91 15.92
CA HIS A 79 -15.86 -17.48 17.26
C HIS A 79 -16.21 -15.99 17.23
N SER A 80 -17.28 -15.63 17.92
CA SER A 80 -17.72 -14.23 18.05
C SER A 80 -16.67 -13.31 18.75
N SER A 81 -15.67 -13.89 19.41
CA SER A 81 -14.53 -13.16 19.98
C SER A 81 -13.39 -12.90 19.00
N SER A 82 -13.40 -13.54 17.82
CA SER A 82 -12.36 -13.28 16.80
C SER A 82 -12.63 -11.94 16.13
N PRO A 83 -11.69 -10.97 16.20
CA PRO A 83 -11.87 -9.69 15.54
C PRO A 83 -11.81 -9.84 14.02
N VAL A 84 -12.59 -9.03 13.34
CA VAL A 84 -12.62 -8.95 11.87
C VAL A 84 -11.88 -7.70 11.42
N LEU A 85 -10.91 -7.88 10.51
CA LEU A 85 -10.18 -6.83 9.83
C LEU A 85 -10.62 -6.78 8.36
N LEU A 86 -11.35 -5.75 7.97
CA LEU A 86 -11.71 -5.51 6.59
C LEU A 86 -10.66 -4.62 5.90
N HIS A 87 -10.05 -5.09 4.83
CA HIS A 87 -9.25 -4.28 3.92
C HIS A 87 -10.14 -3.73 2.81
N TYR A 88 -10.69 -2.53 2.99
CA TYR A 88 -11.67 -1.95 2.08
C TYR A 88 -11.03 -1.21 0.91
N VAL A 89 -11.40 -1.64 -0.29
CA VAL A 89 -11.18 -0.97 -1.57
C VAL A 89 -12.36 -1.33 -2.48
N GLY A 90 -13.23 -0.40 -2.80
CA GLY A 90 -14.51 -0.68 -3.47
C GLY A 90 -14.35 -1.49 -4.77
N TYR A 91 -13.39 -1.12 -5.62
CA TYR A 91 -13.10 -1.78 -6.89
C TYR A 91 -12.48 -3.19 -6.75
N GLY A 92 -11.95 -3.53 -5.61
CA GLY A 92 -11.46 -4.88 -5.32
C GLY A 92 -12.59 -5.91 -5.17
N TYR A 93 -13.77 -5.45 -4.70
CA TYR A 93 -14.91 -6.31 -4.40
C TYR A 93 -16.06 -6.18 -5.41
N ALA A 94 -16.09 -5.14 -6.24
CA ALA A 94 -17.12 -4.94 -7.25
C ALA A 94 -16.59 -4.16 -8.46
N LYS A 95 -16.97 -4.56 -9.69
CA LYS A 95 -16.50 -3.97 -10.96
C LYS A 95 -16.63 -2.44 -11.05
N ARG A 96 -17.61 -1.84 -10.35
CA ARG A 96 -17.87 -0.38 -10.36
C ARG A 96 -17.58 0.27 -9.01
N GLY A 97 -16.83 -0.42 -8.14
CA GLY A 97 -16.46 0.09 -6.83
C GLY A 97 -17.60 0.20 -5.83
N CYS A 98 -18.75 -0.45 -6.07
CA CYS A 98 -19.93 -0.41 -5.21
C CYS A 98 -20.27 -1.81 -4.66
N PRO A 99 -19.51 -2.34 -3.68
CA PRO A 99 -19.72 -3.67 -3.11
C PRO A 99 -20.88 -3.68 -2.10
N VAL A 100 -22.09 -3.48 -2.55
CA VAL A 100 -23.31 -3.45 -1.71
C VAL A 100 -23.43 -4.73 -0.89
N TRP A 101 -23.18 -5.90 -1.52
CA TRP A 101 -23.25 -7.20 -0.86
C TRP A 101 -22.32 -7.32 0.36
N LEU A 102 -21.14 -6.71 0.27
CA LEU A 102 -20.15 -6.73 1.35
C LEU A 102 -20.61 -5.91 2.55
N VAL A 103 -21.09 -4.69 2.29
CA VAL A 103 -21.58 -3.77 3.33
C VAL A 103 -22.84 -4.35 4.00
N ASP A 104 -23.80 -4.83 3.21
CA ASP A 104 -25.03 -5.46 3.70
C ASP A 104 -24.71 -6.74 4.52
N GLY A 105 -23.78 -7.58 4.02
CA GLY A 105 -23.35 -8.77 4.74
C GLY A 105 -22.71 -8.46 6.11
N LEU A 106 -21.82 -7.48 6.16
CA LEU A 106 -21.19 -7.03 7.41
C LEU A 106 -22.21 -6.39 8.36
N GLN A 107 -23.17 -5.65 7.84
CA GLN A 107 -24.24 -5.05 8.65
C GLN A 107 -25.12 -6.13 9.28
N ARG A 108 -25.54 -7.15 8.52
CA ARG A 108 -26.29 -8.29 9.04
C ARG A 108 -25.48 -9.09 10.06
N TRP A 109 -24.21 -9.39 9.75
CA TRP A 109 -23.34 -10.10 10.66
C TRP A 109 -23.15 -9.33 11.99
N LYS A 110 -22.92 -8.03 11.94
CA LYS A 110 -22.78 -7.19 13.15
C LYS A 110 -24.08 -7.11 13.94
N GLY A 111 -25.24 -7.17 13.25
CA GLY A 111 -26.55 -7.28 13.90
C GLY A 111 -26.74 -8.58 14.67
N LEU A 112 -26.22 -9.71 14.17
CA LEU A 112 -26.24 -11.01 14.84
C LEU A 112 -25.20 -11.09 15.96
N TYR A 113 -24.04 -10.45 15.78
CA TYR A 113 -22.90 -10.49 16.71
C TYR A 113 -22.47 -9.06 17.10
N PRO A 114 -23.27 -8.30 17.86
CA PRO A 114 -23.02 -6.88 18.14
C PRO A 114 -21.74 -6.63 18.93
N LYS A 115 -21.26 -7.61 19.69
CA LYS A 115 -20.01 -7.53 20.48
C LYS A 115 -18.74 -7.88 19.67
N SER A 116 -18.88 -8.42 18.46
CA SER A 116 -17.73 -8.76 17.64
C SER A 116 -17.02 -7.48 17.17
N ASN A 117 -15.69 -7.45 17.28
CA ASN A 117 -14.90 -6.30 16.89
C ASN A 117 -14.71 -6.26 15.37
N LEU A 118 -15.06 -5.14 14.73
CA LEU A 118 -14.84 -4.88 13.31
C LEU A 118 -13.90 -3.68 13.16
N VAL A 119 -12.71 -3.93 12.63
CA VAL A 119 -11.75 -2.89 12.25
C VAL A 119 -11.73 -2.78 10.73
N THR A 120 -11.84 -1.58 10.19
CA THR A 120 -11.77 -1.36 8.74
C THR A 120 -10.55 -0.51 8.37
N MET A 121 -9.65 -1.10 7.56
CA MET A 121 -8.58 -0.37 6.86
C MET A 121 -9.10 0.11 5.51
N PHE A 122 -9.31 1.42 5.39
CA PHE A 122 -9.75 2.06 4.15
C PHE A 122 -8.54 2.35 3.26
N HIS A 123 -8.31 1.52 2.25
CA HIS A 123 -7.30 1.79 1.21
C HIS A 123 -7.79 2.84 0.22
N GLU A 124 -9.10 2.88 -0.03
CA GLU A 124 -9.80 3.91 -0.82
C GLU A 124 -11.18 4.14 -0.25
N ILE A 125 -11.69 5.38 -0.37
CA ILE A 125 -13.04 5.74 0.07
C ILE A 125 -13.99 5.73 -1.13
N SER A 126 -13.64 6.47 -2.17
CA SER A 126 -14.40 6.57 -3.41
C SER A 126 -13.47 6.96 -4.55
N ALA A 127 -13.84 6.57 -5.75
CA ALA A 127 -13.17 7.08 -6.95
C ALA A 127 -13.77 8.41 -7.38
N SER A 128 -12.95 9.23 -8.03
CA SER A 128 -13.37 10.42 -8.75
C SER A 128 -12.99 10.28 -10.22
N GLY A 129 -13.75 10.89 -11.10
CA GLY A 129 -13.46 10.86 -12.52
C GLY A 129 -14.27 11.91 -13.28
N PRO A 130 -13.95 12.12 -14.58
CA PRO A 130 -14.72 13.00 -15.43
C PRO A 130 -16.19 12.56 -15.59
N PRO A 131 -17.11 13.47 -15.96
CA PRO A 131 -18.56 13.18 -16.02
C PRO A 131 -18.97 12.02 -16.96
N TRP A 132 -18.12 11.63 -17.88
CA TRP A 132 -18.36 10.51 -18.80
C TRP A 132 -17.92 9.14 -18.26
N THR A 133 -17.45 9.09 -17.00
CA THR A 133 -17.00 7.85 -16.36
C THR A 133 -18.02 7.33 -15.35
N SER A 134 -18.07 6.01 -15.17
CA SER A 134 -18.87 5.41 -14.10
C SER A 134 -18.41 5.85 -12.70
N ALA A 135 -17.14 6.20 -12.55
CA ALA A 135 -16.57 6.71 -11.30
C ALA A 135 -17.26 8.02 -10.86
N PHE A 136 -17.58 8.91 -11.80
CA PHE A 136 -18.33 10.15 -11.50
C PHE A 136 -19.74 9.85 -10.99
N TRP A 137 -20.52 9.08 -11.76
CA TRP A 137 -21.93 8.82 -11.46
C TRP A 137 -22.14 7.95 -10.21
N LEU A 138 -21.18 7.08 -9.90
CA LEU A 138 -21.29 6.17 -8.76
C LEU A 138 -20.52 6.68 -7.53
N SER A 139 -19.86 7.82 -7.60
CA SER A 139 -19.07 8.35 -6.47
C SER A 139 -19.91 8.60 -5.22
N SER A 140 -21.17 9.04 -5.39
CA SER A 140 -22.11 9.21 -4.27
C SER A 140 -22.40 7.88 -3.59
N LEU A 141 -22.76 6.84 -4.36
CA LEU A 141 -23.03 5.52 -3.80
C LEU A 141 -21.77 4.91 -3.14
N GLN A 142 -20.58 5.11 -3.73
CA GLN A 142 -19.33 4.66 -3.11
C GLN A 142 -19.08 5.36 -1.76
N LYS A 143 -19.33 6.66 -1.67
CA LYS A 143 -19.24 7.42 -0.42
C LYS A 143 -20.28 6.96 0.61
N ASP A 144 -21.50 6.68 0.18
CA ASP A 144 -22.56 6.19 1.07
C ASP A 144 -22.20 4.81 1.65
N LEU A 145 -21.63 3.90 0.84
CA LEU A 145 -21.16 2.61 1.30
C LEU A 145 -19.97 2.75 2.27
N ALA A 146 -19.03 3.65 1.99
CA ALA A 146 -17.95 3.97 2.92
C ALA A 146 -18.47 4.54 4.24
N ALA A 147 -19.47 5.43 4.19
CA ALA A 147 -20.11 5.99 5.38
C ALA A 147 -20.82 4.92 6.22
N GLN A 148 -21.53 3.98 5.58
CA GLN A 148 -22.15 2.85 6.27
C GLN A 148 -21.08 1.97 6.96
N LEU A 149 -19.99 1.63 6.26
CA LEU A 149 -18.88 0.87 6.85
C LEU A 149 -18.22 1.61 8.00
N THR A 150 -18.00 2.92 7.87
CA THR A 150 -17.44 3.76 8.93
C THR A 150 -18.31 3.71 10.19
N LYS A 151 -19.64 3.80 10.02
CA LYS A 151 -20.59 3.70 11.15
C LYS A 151 -20.65 2.30 11.74
N LEU A 152 -20.42 1.27 10.92
CA LEU A 152 -20.44 -0.13 11.38
C LEU A 152 -19.17 -0.51 12.15
N SER A 153 -18.03 0.01 11.72
CA SER A 153 -16.71 -0.33 12.26
C SER A 153 -16.51 0.19 13.69
N ASP A 154 -15.88 -0.59 14.53
CA ASP A 154 -15.49 -0.19 15.89
C ASP A 154 -14.26 0.72 15.84
N ARG A 155 -13.35 0.48 14.88
CA ARG A 155 -12.20 1.34 14.57
C ARG A 155 -12.01 1.45 13.07
N CYS A 156 -11.52 2.62 12.64
CA CYS A 156 -11.17 2.91 11.24
C CYS A 156 -9.70 3.30 11.15
N ILE A 157 -9.04 2.82 10.10
CA ILE A 157 -7.64 3.13 9.77
C ILE A 157 -7.59 3.51 8.29
N THR A 158 -6.67 4.36 7.90
CA THR A 158 -6.42 4.69 6.49
C THR A 158 -4.95 5.05 6.27
N SER A 159 -4.55 5.24 5.01
CA SER A 159 -3.16 5.54 4.64
C SER A 159 -2.87 7.02 4.33
N LYS A 160 -3.87 7.89 4.41
CA LYS A 160 -3.73 9.32 4.11
C LYS A 160 -4.49 10.19 5.10
N GLN A 161 -3.90 11.34 5.46
CA GLN A 161 -4.57 12.32 6.32
C GLN A 161 -5.89 12.82 5.70
N LEU A 162 -5.91 13.07 4.39
CA LEU A 162 -7.14 13.47 3.68
C LEU A 162 -8.25 12.43 3.87
N TYR A 163 -7.93 11.14 3.77
CA TYR A 163 -8.92 10.08 3.97
C TYR A 163 -9.34 9.97 5.44
N ALA A 164 -8.42 10.17 6.39
CA ALA A 164 -8.75 10.22 7.81
C ALA A 164 -9.77 11.33 8.11
N ASN A 165 -9.56 12.52 7.54
CA ASN A 165 -10.49 13.66 7.69
C ASN A 165 -11.87 13.33 7.10
N ILE A 166 -11.92 12.75 5.89
CA ILE A 166 -13.19 12.34 5.27
C ILE A 166 -13.90 11.28 6.11
N ILE A 167 -13.20 10.26 6.63
CA ILE A 167 -13.78 9.22 7.47
C ILE A 167 -14.32 9.82 8.76
N THR A 168 -13.60 10.75 9.39
CA THR A 168 -14.07 11.48 10.57
C THR A 168 -15.38 12.19 10.27
N GLU A 169 -15.46 12.92 9.15
CA GLU A 169 -16.67 13.65 8.72
C GLU A 169 -17.84 12.68 8.49
N ILE A 170 -17.66 11.65 7.66
CA ILE A 170 -18.76 10.72 7.31
C ILE A 170 -19.16 9.80 8.46
N SER A 171 -18.34 9.70 9.53
CA SER A 171 -18.65 8.93 10.74
C SER A 171 -19.78 9.57 11.57
N GLN A 172 -20.08 10.84 11.34
CA GLN A 172 -21.09 11.61 12.08
C GLN A 172 -20.87 11.55 13.60
N GLY A 173 -19.60 11.70 14.03
CA GLY A 173 -19.22 11.75 15.44
C GLY A 173 -18.86 10.39 16.08
N LYS A 174 -18.98 9.28 15.35
CA LYS A 174 -18.55 7.97 15.88
C LYS A 174 -17.03 7.88 16.02
N HIS A 175 -16.27 8.43 15.05
CA HIS A 175 -14.82 8.42 15.04
C HIS A 175 -14.27 9.85 15.05
N ASN A 176 -13.86 10.34 16.22
CA ASN A 176 -13.28 11.68 16.37
C ASN A 176 -11.82 11.74 15.93
N GLN A 177 -11.12 10.61 15.99
CA GLN A 177 -9.75 10.45 15.50
C GLN A 177 -9.64 9.15 14.73
N VAL A 178 -9.20 9.25 13.48
CA VAL A 178 -8.94 8.12 12.61
C VAL A 178 -7.44 8.02 12.41
N ALA A 179 -6.86 6.85 12.73
CA ALA A 179 -5.43 6.64 12.52
C ALA A 179 -5.12 6.68 11.02
N PHE A 180 -4.13 7.50 10.67
CA PHE A 180 -3.58 7.44 9.33
C PHE A 180 -2.16 6.85 9.38
N LEU A 181 -1.94 5.81 8.60
CA LEU A 181 -0.72 5.03 8.54
C LEU A 181 -0.30 4.95 7.07
N PRO A 182 0.68 5.74 6.62
CA PRO A 182 1.25 5.59 5.28
C PRO A 182 1.59 4.12 5.01
N VAL A 183 1.40 3.66 3.80
CA VAL A 183 1.61 2.24 3.50
C VAL A 183 3.07 1.83 3.72
N PHE A 184 3.27 0.61 4.19
CA PHE A 184 4.60 0.01 4.27
C PHE A 184 5.01 -0.64 2.94
N SER A 185 6.29 -1.02 2.84
CA SER A 185 6.85 -1.70 1.67
C SER A 185 6.24 -3.08 1.45
N ASN A 186 5.69 -3.34 0.26
CA ASN A 186 5.22 -4.69 -0.10
C ASN A 186 6.37 -5.67 -0.41
N ILE A 187 7.60 -5.17 -0.57
CA ILE A 187 8.79 -6.00 -0.79
C ILE A 187 9.35 -6.54 0.53
N GLY A 188 8.82 -6.06 1.66
CA GLY A 188 9.39 -6.27 2.98
C GLY A 188 10.34 -5.14 3.37
N GLU A 189 11.04 -5.34 4.45
CA GLU A 189 11.98 -4.38 5.05
C GLU A 189 13.33 -5.06 5.25
N PRO A 190 14.45 -4.33 5.15
CA PRO A 190 15.76 -4.90 5.39
C PRO A 190 15.93 -5.26 6.87
N ASP A 191 16.57 -6.41 7.13
CA ASP A 191 16.84 -6.88 8.50
C ASP A 191 17.87 -6.01 9.24
N GLN A 192 18.74 -5.32 8.48
CA GLN A 192 19.79 -4.45 9.00
C GLN A 192 19.67 -3.05 8.38
N LEU A 193 20.23 -2.05 9.06
CA LEU A 193 20.32 -0.70 8.50
C LEU A 193 21.05 -0.75 7.16
N PRO A 194 20.43 -0.29 6.06
CA PRO A 194 21.09 -0.26 4.76
C PRO A 194 22.31 0.66 4.76
N SER A 195 23.37 0.26 4.04
CA SER A 195 24.61 1.02 3.89
C SER A 195 24.39 2.41 3.28
N ASP A 196 25.38 3.27 3.37
CA ASP A 196 25.34 4.60 2.76
C ASP A 196 25.34 4.50 1.22
N LEU A 197 24.78 5.52 0.55
CA LEU A 197 24.66 5.52 -0.92
C LEU A 197 26.01 5.41 -1.62
N SER A 198 27.09 5.95 -1.01
CA SER A 198 28.46 5.89 -1.54
C SER A 198 29.04 4.47 -1.61
N GLU A 199 28.50 3.55 -0.84
CA GLU A 199 28.92 2.14 -0.79
C GLU A 199 28.15 1.24 -1.75
N ARG A 200 27.15 1.79 -2.46
CA ARG A 200 26.25 1.05 -3.33
C ARG A 200 26.62 1.19 -4.79
N GLN A 201 26.06 0.30 -5.59
CA GLN A 201 26.20 0.33 -7.05
C GLN A 201 25.52 1.58 -7.62
N GLN A 202 26.15 2.19 -8.62
CA GLN A 202 25.60 3.32 -9.38
C GLN A 202 24.42 2.88 -10.26
N ARG A 203 23.44 2.27 -9.59
CA ARG A 203 22.23 1.70 -10.19
C ARG A 203 21.02 2.52 -9.77
N LEU A 204 20.15 2.77 -10.75
CA LEU A 204 18.81 3.33 -10.54
C LEU A 204 17.76 2.22 -10.72
N VAL A 205 16.80 2.15 -9.81
CA VAL A 205 15.72 1.15 -9.88
C VAL A 205 14.42 1.81 -10.30
N ILE A 206 13.73 1.19 -11.26
CA ILE A 206 12.35 1.47 -11.65
C ILE A 206 11.58 0.18 -11.48
N PHE A 207 10.61 0.13 -10.52
CA PHE A 207 9.84 -1.09 -10.32
C PHE A 207 8.37 -0.82 -10.05
N GLY A 208 7.56 -1.88 -10.16
CA GLY A 208 6.13 -1.84 -9.90
C GLY A 208 5.27 -2.22 -11.09
N GLY A 209 3.98 -1.90 -11.01
CA GLY A 209 3.01 -2.25 -12.05
C GLY A 209 3.30 -1.62 -13.41
N VAL A 210 2.87 -2.29 -14.49
CA VAL A 210 3.07 -1.88 -15.89
C VAL A 210 2.74 -0.41 -16.14
N ALA A 211 1.56 0.06 -15.67
CA ALA A 211 1.11 1.42 -15.91
C ALA A 211 2.03 2.50 -15.29
N ASN A 212 2.58 2.24 -14.11
CA ASN A 212 3.49 3.18 -13.44
C ASN A 212 4.83 3.27 -14.17
N ARG A 213 5.42 2.13 -14.55
CA ARG A 213 6.68 2.07 -15.28
C ARG A 213 6.53 2.62 -16.70
N ALA A 214 5.45 2.28 -17.40
CA ALA A 214 5.14 2.85 -18.71
C ALA A 214 5.03 4.38 -18.69
N ARG A 215 4.49 4.95 -17.60
CA ARG A 215 4.43 6.41 -17.45
C ARG A 215 5.81 7.04 -17.35
N VAL A 216 6.75 6.42 -16.64
CA VAL A 216 8.15 6.88 -16.59
C VAL A 216 8.73 6.99 -17.99
N TYR A 217 8.59 5.94 -18.80
CA TYR A 217 9.16 5.91 -20.16
C TYR A 217 8.43 6.81 -21.15
N ASN A 218 7.12 6.99 -21.02
CA ASN A 218 6.35 7.83 -21.92
C ASN A 218 6.41 9.33 -21.59
N GLN A 219 6.49 9.69 -20.30
CA GLN A 219 6.29 11.08 -19.87
C GLN A 219 7.53 11.69 -19.23
N SER A 220 8.45 10.89 -18.68
CA SER A 220 9.55 11.38 -17.84
C SER A 220 10.93 11.02 -18.37
N GLN A 221 11.05 10.57 -19.62
CA GLN A 221 12.32 10.11 -20.20
C GLN A 221 13.43 11.16 -20.14
N ARG A 222 13.11 12.44 -20.43
CA ARG A 222 14.09 13.54 -20.37
C ARG A 222 14.56 13.82 -18.93
N ILE A 223 13.66 13.71 -17.96
CA ILE A 223 13.98 13.87 -16.55
C ILE A 223 14.86 12.70 -16.10
N LEU A 224 14.52 11.48 -16.51
CA LEU A 224 15.29 10.28 -16.21
C LEU A 224 16.71 10.36 -16.78
N ASP A 225 16.89 10.84 -18.01
CA ASP A 225 18.22 11.05 -18.61
C ASP A 225 19.04 12.07 -17.80
N TYR A 226 18.45 13.19 -17.42
CA TYR A 226 19.07 14.18 -16.55
C TYR A 226 19.50 13.57 -15.20
N VAL A 227 18.65 12.77 -14.57
CA VAL A 227 18.94 12.07 -13.32
C VAL A 227 20.13 11.12 -13.50
N CYS A 228 20.14 10.34 -14.60
CA CYS A 228 21.23 9.40 -14.87
C CYS A 228 22.58 10.13 -15.00
N GLN A 229 22.61 11.27 -15.68
CA GLN A 229 23.82 12.08 -15.81
C GLN A 229 24.24 12.69 -14.47
N ARG A 230 23.29 13.23 -13.71
CA ARG A 230 23.56 13.94 -12.45
C ARG A 230 24.08 13.00 -11.35
N LEU A 231 23.59 11.76 -11.30
CA LEU A 231 23.97 10.73 -10.33
C LEU A 231 25.06 9.78 -10.86
N ASN A 232 25.56 9.98 -12.07
CA ASN A 232 26.53 9.09 -12.72
C ASN A 232 26.05 7.61 -12.73
N ILE A 233 24.76 7.42 -13.06
CA ILE A 233 24.15 6.08 -13.13
C ILE A 233 24.82 5.27 -14.25
N GLN A 234 25.18 4.02 -13.91
CA GLN A 234 25.81 3.08 -14.84
C GLN A 234 24.80 2.11 -15.46
N GLU A 235 23.72 1.81 -14.74
CA GLU A 235 22.62 0.95 -15.23
C GLU A 235 21.29 1.32 -14.60
N ILE A 236 20.21 1.09 -15.34
CA ILE A 236 18.85 1.15 -14.81
C ILE A 236 18.33 -0.28 -14.71
N CYS A 237 17.83 -0.66 -13.53
CA CYS A 237 17.17 -1.95 -13.33
C CYS A 237 15.66 -1.75 -13.37
N ASP A 238 14.99 -2.30 -14.37
CA ASP A 238 13.54 -2.27 -14.54
C ASP A 238 12.93 -3.60 -14.09
N ILE A 239 12.04 -3.56 -13.08
CA ILE A 239 11.51 -4.74 -12.41
C ILE A 239 9.97 -4.78 -12.47
N GLY A 240 9.43 -5.83 -13.03
CA GLY A 240 7.99 -6.10 -13.11
C GLY A 240 7.58 -6.70 -14.44
N THR A 241 6.30 -6.99 -14.62
CA THR A 241 5.75 -7.48 -15.90
C THR A 241 6.20 -6.58 -17.06
N PRO A 242 6.75 -7.09 -18.17
CA PRO A 242 7.21 -6.27 -19.29
C PRO A 242 6.18 -5.22 -19.75
N THR A 243 6.64 -3.97 -19.93
CA THR A 243 5.74 -2.89 -20.36
C THR A 243 5.45 -2.92 -21.86
N GLY A 244 6.31 -3.58 -22.63
CA GLY A 244 6.29 -3.57 -24.10
C GLY A 244 6.79 -2.28 -24.74
N ILE A 245 7.16 -1.27 -23.93
CA ILE A 245 7.65 0.05 -24.38
C ILE A 245 8.93 0.47 -23.66
N THR A 246 9.52 -0.40 -22.83
CA THR A 246 10.78 -0.14 -22.13
C THR A 246 11.90 0.04 -23.18
N PRO A 247 12.59 1.19 -23.26
CA PRO A 247 13.69 1.38 -24.18
C PRO A 247 14.93 0.60 -23.71
N SER A 248 15.83 0.28 -24.63
CA SER A 248 17.08 -0.40 -24.27
C SER A 248 18.06 0.51 -23.52
N PHE A 249 17.96 1.82 -23.73
CA PHE A 249 18.84 2.83 -23.14
C PHE A 249 18.10 4.11 -22.80
N ILE A 250 18.58 4.81 -21.78
CA ILE A 250 18.28 6.22 -21.51
C ILE A 250 19.60 6.99 -21.69
N GLY A 251 19.67 7.84 -22.69
CA GLY A 251 20.94 8.43 -23.09
C GLY A 251 21.97 7.35 -23.42
N LYS A 252 23.00 7.23 -22.58
CA LYS A 252 24.04 6.18 -22.70
C LYS A 252 23.88 5.05 -21.67
N VAL A 253 22.92 5.13 -20.79
CA VAL A 253 22.75 4.20 -19.67
C VAL A 253 21.86 3.04 -20.11
N PRO A 254 22.33 1.80 -20.03
CA PRO A 254 21.54 0.61 -20.40
C PRO A 254 20.41 0.37 -19.38
N ILE A 255 19.28 -0.14 -19.90
CA ILE A 255 18.16 -0.62 -19.08
C ILE A 255 18.18 -2.15 -19.09
N LEU A 256 18.24 -2.72 -17.89
CA LEU A 256 18.09 -4.16 -17.65
C LEU A 256 16.65 -4.44 -17.26
N GLU A 257 15.84 -4.86 -18.23
CA GLU A 257 14.47 -5.32 -17.98
C GLU A 257 14.53 -6.78 -17.49
N ILE A 258 14.38 -6.97 -16.16
CA ILE A 258 14.59 -8.30 -15.54
C ILE A 258 13.27 -9.04 -15.28
N GLY A 259 12.14 -8.47 -15.68
CA GLY A 259 10.84 -9.08 -15.49
C GLY A 259 10.36 -9.09 -14.03
N GLU A 260 9.35 -9.89 -13.76
CA GLU A 260 8.87 -10.13 -12.40
C GLU A 260 9.91 -10.91 -11.59
N GLN A 261 10.16 -10.43 -10.37
CA GLN A 261 11.12 -11.06 -9.45
C GLN A 261 10.45 -11.33 -8.10
N PRO A 262 10.85 -12.39 -7.40
CA PRO A 262 10.42 -12.64 -6.04
C PRO A 262 10.93 -11.54 -5.10
N ALA A 263 10.19 -11.29 -4.00
CA ALA A 263 10.44 -10.18 -3.08
C ALA A 263 11.89 -10.12 -2.54
N ASN A 264 12.48 -11.26 -2.20
CA ASN A 264 13.87 -11.33 -1.74
C ASN A 264 14.86 -10.82 -2.79
N LYS A 265 14.63 -11.15 -4.08
CA LYS A 265 15.48 -10.68 -5.17
C LYS A 265 15.36 -9.17 -5.37
N VAL A 266 14.12 -8.64 -5.30
CA VAL A 266 13.88 -7.18 -5.35
C VAL A 266 14.54 -6.50 -4.16
N SER A 267 14.42 -7.08 -2.97
CA SER A 267 15.10 -6.63 -1.74
C SER A 267 16.60 -6.47 -1.94
N ASP A 268 17.26 -7.51 -2.46
CA ASP A 268 18.72 -7.49 -2.74
C ASP A 268 19.09 -6.37 -3.73
N ILE A 269 18.30 -6.17 -4.77
CA ILE A 269 18.54 -5.11 -5.75
C ILE A 269 18.37 -3.73 -5.12
N LEU A 270 17.29 -3.52 -4.35
CA LEU A 270 17.06 -2.25 -3.65
C LEU A 270 18.18 -1.94 -2.66
N ALA A 271 18.59 -2.91 -1.85
CA ALA A 271 19.64 -2.73 -0.84
C ALA A 271 20.99 -2.31 -1.46
N ASN A 272 21.26 -2.71 -2.71
CA ASN A 272 22.51 -2.46 -3.42
C ASN A 272 22.42 -1.31 -4.46
N SER A 273 21.33 -0.59 -4.54
CA SER A 273 21.13 0.50 -5.51
C SER A 273 21.13 1.86 -4.82
N ILE A 274 21.60 2.91 -5.51
CA ILE A 274 21.65 4.26 -4.91
C ILE A 274 20.33 5.00 -4.98
N ALA A 275 19.50 4.77 -6.00
CA ALA A 275 18.30 5.56 -6.23
C ALA A 275 17.13 4.72 -6.76
N GLY A 276 15.94 5.20 -6.46
CA GLY A 276 14.70 4.71 -7.05
C GLY A 276 13.93 5.84 -7.75
N PHE A 277 13.46 5.62 -8.98
CA PHE A 277 12.77 6.62 -9.76
C PHE A 277 11.29 6.27 -9.98
N SER A 278 10.43 7.28 -9.86
CA SER A 278 9.00 7.17 -10.12
C SER A 278 8.44 8.42 -10.81
N ASP A 279 7.34 8.24 -11.54
CA ASP A 279 6.46 9.34 -12.00
C ASP A 279 5.10 9.15 -11.34
N TYR A 280 4.98 9.60 -10.10
CA TYR A 280 3.79 9.42 -9.30
C TYR A 280 3.18 10.76 -8.90
N ASN A 281 1.87 10.82 -8.69
CA ASN A 281 1.25 12.02 -8.16
C ASN A 281 1.71 12.23 -6.71
N PRO A 282 2.36 13.39 -6.38
CA PRO A 282 2.89 13.64 -5.04
C PRO A 282 1.83 13.53 -3.93
N ASP A 283 0.58 13.86 -4.25
CA ASP A 283 -0.54 13.76 -3.30
C ASP A 283 -0.81 12.33 -2.80
N PHE A 284 -0.25 11.32 -3.47
CA PHE A 284 -0.49 9.91 -3.15
C PHE A 284 0.78 9.13 -2.80
N LEU A 285 1.90 9.80 -2.52
CA LEU A 285 3.15 9.11 -2.15
C LEU A 285 2.99 8.26 -0.88
N ALA A 286 2.21 8.71 0.09
CA ALA A 286 1.90 7.94 1.31
C ALA A 286 1.11 6.64 1.04
N LYS A 287 0.53 6.47 -0.15
CA LYS A 287 -0.14 5.25 -0.62
C LYS A 287 0.73 4.42 -1.58
N SER A 288 1.90 4.89 -1.93
CA SER A 288 2.78 4.22 -2.88
C SER A 288 3.67 3.21 -2.16
N THR A 289 3.41 1.93 -2.36
CA THR A 289 4.29 0.84 -1.87
C THR A 289 5.67 0.88 -2.51
N ILE A 290 5.79 1.47 -3.71
CA ILE A 290 7.05 1.71 -4.41
C ILE A 290 7.87 2.77 -3.66
N PHE A 291 7.25 3.92 -3.34
CA PHE A 291 7.89 4.97 -2.56
C PHE A 291 8.27 4.47 -1.16
N ALA A 292 7.35 3.74 -0.51
CA ALA A 292 7.62 3.11 0.77
C ALA A 292 8.82 2.16 0.72
N ALA A 293 8.97 1.37 -0.35
CA ALA A 293 10.12 0.49 -0.53
C ALA A 293 11.42 1.29 -0.73
N TYR A 294 11.44 2.34 -1.54
CA TYR A 294 12.63 3.20 -1.66
C TYR A 294 13.04 3.78 -0.31
N CYS A 295 12.07 4.26 0.48
CA CYS A 295 12.32 4.76 1.82
C CYS A 295 12.82 3.67 2.78
N ALA A 296 12.17 2.48 2.80
CA ALA A 296 12.53 1.36 3.67
C ALA A 296 13.98 0.88 3.44
N TYR A 297 14.40 0.87 2.17
CA TYR A 297 15.75 0.47 1.78
C TYR A 297 16.75 1.63 1.75
N ARG A 298 16.36 2.82 2.24
CA ARG A 298 17.23 4.00 2.33
C ARG A 298 17.89 4.37 0.99
N LEU A 299 17.16 4.18 -0.14
CA LEU A 299 17.55 4.70 -1.43
C LEU A 299 17.30 6.22 -1.47
N LEU A 300 17.92 6.92 -2.42
CA LEU A 300 17.46 8.25 -2.81
C LEU A 300 16.13 8.11 -3.57
N PRO A 301 14.98 8.47 -2.98
CA PRO A 301 13.72 8.45 -3.71
C PRO A 301 13.67 9.63 -4.69
N ILE A 302 13.37 9.37 -5.94
CA ILE A 302 13.25 10.38 -7.00
C ILE A 302 11.86 10.30 -7.58
N ASN A 303 11.19 11.44 -7.64
CA ASN A 303 9.89 11.52 -8.31
C ASN A 303 9.89 12.64 -9.35
N ALA A 304 9.41 12.32 -10.56
CA ALA A 304 9.38 13.26 -11.66
C ALA A 304 8.52 14.51 -11.39
N LYS A 305 7.62 14.42 -10.41
CA LYS A 305 6.67 15.48 -10.03
C LYS A 305 6.89 15.86 -8.56
N GLY A 306 6.80 17.15 -8.27
CA GLY A 306 6.89 17.68 -6.92
C GLY A 306 5.58 18.28 -6.43
N SER A 307 5.50 18.50 -5.12
CA SER A 307 4.48 19.34 -4.49
C SER A 307 5.17 20.44 -3.68
N VAL A 308 4.59 21.63 -3.68
CA VAL A 308 5.04 22.71 -2.81
C VAL A 308 4.51 22.56 -1.37
N ALA A 309 3.47 21.75 -1.21
CA ALA A 309 2.87 21.46 0.09
C ALA A 309 3.51 20.21 0.72
N ILE A 310 3.61 20.19 2.05
CA ILE A 310 3.90 18.98 2.82
C ILE A 310 2.62 18.15 2.89
N ILE A 311 2.65 16.93 2.34
CA ILE A 311 1.50 16.04 2.27
C ILE A 311 1.84 14.75 3.00
N ASP A 312 1.01 14.38 3.98
CA ASP A 312 1.21 13.17 4.80
C ASP A 312 2.61 13.08 5.46
N GLY A 313 3.19 14.26 5.77
CA GLY A 313 4.54 14.38 6.33
C GLY A 313 5.66 14.25 5.30
N ILE A 314 5.34 14.14 4.01
CA ILE A 314 6.30 14.03 2.90
C ILE A 314 6.51 15.42 2.26
N GLU A 315 7.77 15.82 2.11
CA GLU A 315 8.19 17.13 1.61
C GLU A 315 9.21 16.95 0.48
N ALA A 316 8.99 17.63 -0.65
CA ALA A 316 9.93 17.66 -1.76
C ALA A 316 11.25 18.33 -1.36
N GLY A 317 12.37 17.80 -1.83
CA GLY A 317 13.72 18.26 -1.47
C GLY A 317 14.21 17.77 -0.11
N LYS A 318 13.32 17.25 0.76
CA LYS A 318 13.66 16.68 2.05
C LYS A 318 13.53 15.16 2.10
N HIS A 319 12.42 14.61 1.59
CA HIS A 319 12.12 13.18 1.63
C HIS A 319 12.20 12.53 0.25
N TYR A 320 12.24 13.32 -0.80
CA TYR A 320 12.47 12.86 -2.17
C TYR A 320 13.01 14.00 -3.02
N TRP A 321 13.82 13.62 -4.00
CA TRP A 321 14.33 14.58 -4.97
C TRP A 321 13.32 14.78 -6.11
N VAL A 322 13.11 16.06 -6.48
CA VAL A 322 12.36 16.46 -7.69
C VAL A 322 13.37 17.10 -8.64
N PRO A 323 13.72 16.43 -9.73
CA PRO A 323 14.67 16.97 -10.70
C PRO A 323 14.09 18.18 -11.44
N ASP A 324 14.83 19.29 -11.49
CA ASP A 324 14.51 20.45 -12.34
C ASP A 324 15.50 20.56 -13.48
N ILE A 325 15.07 20.15 -14.68
CA ILE A 325 15.88 20.16 -15.90
C ILE A 325 16.15 21.57 -16.45
N ASN A 326 15.45 22.59 -15.98
CA ASN A 326 15.62 23.98 -16.42
C ASN A 326 16.58 24.76 -15.51
N ARG A 327 16.96 24.20 -14.37
CA ARG A 327 17.85 24.81 -13.43
C ARG A 327 19.29 24.37 -13.68
N ASN A 328 20.09 25.27 -14.23
CA ASN A 328 21.53 25.05 -14.47
C ASN A 328 22.37 25.15 -13.16
N ASP A 329 21.89 24.57 -12.09
CA ASP A 329 22.61 24.58 -10.81
C ASP A 329 23.77 23.59 -10.82
N LEU A 330 24.91 24.05 -11.30
CA LEU A 330 26.20 23.38 -11.13
C LEU A 330 26.73 23.47 -9.68
N GLY A 331 26.02 24.19 -8.79
CA GLY A 331 26.53 24.59 -7.48
C GLY A 331 25.83 24.01 -6.24
N ASP A 332 24.59 23.59 -6.30
CA ASP A 332 23.94 23.00 -5.13
C ASP A 332 24.42 21.56 -4.95
N GLN A 333 25.31 21.37 -4.01
CA GLN A 333 25.63 20.06 -3.45
C GLN A 333 24.38 19.56 -2.69
N PHE A 334 23.40 19.02 -3.45
CA PHE A 334 22.36 18.22 -2.81
C PHE A 334 23.06 17.07 -2.08
N ASN A 335 22.91 17.04 -0.78
CA ASN A 335 23.35 15.89 -0.02
C ASN A 335 22.31 14.77 -0.23
N TRP A 336 22.52 13.95 -1.26
CA TRP A 336 21.65 12.83 -1.60
C TRP A 336 21.45 11.88 -0.42
N GLN A 337 22.50 11.68 0.36
CA GLN A 337 22.42 10.88 1.57
C GLN A 337 21.45 11.47 2.59
N THR A 338 21.44 12.79 2.78
CA THR A 338 20.48 13.44 3.69
C THR A 338 19.04 13.23 3.25
N ILE A 339 18.73 13.25 1.95
CA ILE A 339 17.38 12.96 1.46
C ILE A 339 17.02 11.48 1.71
N ALA A 340 17.95 10.56 1.45
CA ALA A 340 17.76 9.15 1.71
C ALA A 340 17.54 8.88 3.22
N ASP A 341 18.31 9.52 4.09
CA ASP A 341 18.18 9.41 5.54
C ASP A 341 16.83 9.95 6.03
N ASN A 342 16.46 11.15 5.59
CA ASN A 342 15.18 11.76 5.96
C ASN A 342 13.98 10.90 5.52
N SER A 343 14.06 10.30 4.31
CA SER A 343 13.00 9.43 3.81
C SER A 343 12.92 8.12 4.60
N PHE A 344 14.07 7.56 4.96
CA PHE A 344 14.17 6.38 5.82
C PHE A 344 13.60 6.68 7.22
N ASP A 345 14.00 7.80 7.85
CA ASP A 345 13.50 8.22 9.17
C ASP A 345 11.98 8.48 9.16
N TRP A 346 11.47 9.08 8.07
CA TRP A 346 10.02 9.22 7.88
C TRP A 346 9.35 7.85 7.85
N TYR A 347 9.89 6.90 7.08
CA TYR A 347 9.37 5.54 6.97
C TYR A 347 9.40 4.77 8.29
N GLN A 348 10.48 4.89 9.08
CA GLN A 348 10.63 4.19 10.35
C GLN A 348 9.55 4.56 11.39
N LYS A 349 8.91 5.72 11.24
CA LYS A 349 7.81 6.14 12.12
C LYS A 349 6.53 5.33 11.93
N HIS A 350 6.42 4.63 10.81
CA HIS A 350 5.23 3.82 10.44
C HIS A 350 5.61 2.54 9.70
N ASN A 351 6.79 1.99 9.98
CA ASN A 351 7.23 0.70 9.44
C ASN A 351 6.26 -0.43 9.82
N LEU A 352 6.44 -1.59 9.22
CA LEU A 352 5.51 -2.72 9.35
C LEU A 352 5.33 -3.18 10.81
N SER A 353 6.40 -3.21 11.62
CA SER A 353 6.32 -3.60 13.03
C SER A 353 5.53 -2.57 13.87
N ARG A 354 5.71 -1.26 13.63
CA ARG A 354 4.90 -0.23 14.30
C ARG A 354 3.44 -0.28 13.90
N GLN A 355 3.18 -0.49 12.61
CA GLN A 355 1.79 -0.64 12.15
C GLN A 355 1.15 -1.87 12.75
N SER A 356 1.83 -3.02 12.78
CA SER A 356 1.29 -4.24 13.39
C SER A 356 0.91 -4.03 14.87
N SER A 357 1.70 -3.27 15.63
CA SER A 357 1.37 -2.91 17.01
C SER A 357 0.08 -2.09 17.13
N ILE A 358 -0.14 -1.14 16.21
CA ILE A 358 -1.37 -0.34 16.16
C ILE A 358 -2.57 -1.22 15.78
N PHE A 359 -2.42 -2.09 14.78
CA PHE A 359 -3.47 -3.03 14.42
C PHE A 359 -3.84 -3.96 15.58
N VAL A 360 -2.86 -4.48 16.34
CA VAL A 360 -3.10 -5.30 17.52
C VAL A 360 -3.90 -4.53 18.57
N SER A 361 -3.53 -3.28 18.85
CA SER A 361 -4.27 -2.46 19.83
C SER A 361 -5.73 -2.26 19.44
N TYR A 362 -6.04 -2.16 18.17
CA TYR A 362 -7.41 -1.99 17.67
C TYR A 362 -8.19 -3.31 17.57
N LEU A 363 -7.48 -4.41 17.27
CA LEU A 363 -8.11 -5.72 17.09
C LEU A 363 -8.36 -6.42 18.41
N LEU A 364 -7.43 -6.36 19.37
CA LEU A 364 -7.48 -7.18 20.58
C LEU A 364 -7.81 -6.40 21.85
N HIS A 365 -7.60 -5.10 21.87
CA HIS A 365 -7.93 -4.25 23.02
C HIS A 365 -9.13 -3.38 22.64
N GLY A 366 -10.34 -3.95 22.68
CA GLY A 366 -11.57 -3.18 22.67
C GLY A 366 -11.59 -2.28 23.91
N ASP A 367 -11.66 -0.95 23.68
CA ASP A 367 -11.80 0.09 24.71
C ASP A 367 -10.72 0.14 25.80
N LEU A 368 -9.56 0.69 25.45
CA LEU A 368 -8.83 1.55 26.38
C LEU A 368 -9.46 2.95 26.22
N ASN A 369 -10.44 3.26 27.10
CA ASN A 369 -10.99 4.59 27.32
C ASN A 369 -9.90 5.63 27.62
#